data_7829f95652e1894a586753e539645c62
#
_entry.id   7829f95652e1894a586753e539645c62
#
_cell.length_a   1.000
_cell.length_b   1.000
_cell.length_c   1.000
_cell.angle_alpha   90.00
_cell.angle_beta   90.00
_cell.angle_gamma   90.00
#
_symmetry.space_group_name_H-M   'P 1'
#
loop_
_entity.id
_entity.type
_entity.pdbx_description
1 polymer ?
#
loop_
_entity_poly.entity_id
_entity_poly.type
_entity_poly.pdbx_seq_one_letter_code
_entity_poly.pdbx_strand_id
1 'polypeptide(L)'
;MVDVYSENLLQKPRGAAVLQSVLHTLAYADVFDYPLTVSEVYRYLTSTTGTMEEVTHALSDETLFSQTGEYFTLRGREGIVETRKRRAQVAARLWRKAMRYGRIIASLPFVKMVAITGSLAMNNTDEGKDIDYMIVTAPSHLWTCRALSLLIARIAKLEGVSLCPNYLVTTNALELKEQSLYVAHELAQMIPLSDMETYNEVRKQNDWIDQYLPNASGMPELPESTETVKTYFTIQKALESLFCTPFGHWVEKWEMNRKIARLAREQSQSFESYFSADVCKGHIEKHGENVVTALAVRLRRATKVTETV
;
A
#
# COMPACT_ATOMS: atom_id res chain seq x y z
N MET A 1 -7.89 17.87 3.53
CA MET A 1 -9.30 17.72 3.08
C MET A 1 -9.83 16.39 3.63
N VAL A 2 -9.61 16.25 4.97
CA VAL A 2 -10.19 15.18 5.79
C VAL A 2 -11.44 15.80 6.32
N ASP A 3 -12.60 15.90 5.71
CA ASP A 3 -13.30 16.53 6.71
C ASP A 3 -14.71 16.85 6.58
N VAL A 4 -15.29 16.75 5.46
CA VAL A 4 -16.75 16.93 5.38
C VAL A 4 -17.49 15.60 5.73
N TYR A 5 -16.81 14.47 5.62
CA TYR A 5 -17.45 13.16 5.90
C TYR A 5 -17.32 12.73 7.37
N SER A 6 -16.19 12.99 8.03
CA SER A 6 -15.97 12.59 9.42
C SER A 6 -16.77 13.43 10.42
N GLU A 7 -16.92 14.73 10.20
CA GLU A 7 -17.72 15.59 11.08
C GLU A 7 -19.21 15.23 11.09
N ASN A 8 -19.77 14.81 9.94
CA ASN A 8 -21.15 14.36 9.83
C ASN A 8 -21.42 12.99 10.50
N LEU A 9 -20.40 12.15 10.69
CA LEU A 9 -20.57 10.82 11.30
C LEU A 9 -20.74 10.90 12.81
N LEU A 10 -20.04 11.83 13.48
CA LEU A 10 -20.08 11.98 14.94
C LEU A 10 -21.47 12.42 15.49
N GLN A 11 -22.32 12.98 14.64
CA GLN A 11 -23.67 13.43 15.02
C GLN A 11 -24.76 12.38 14.75
N LYS A 12 -24.43 11.23 14.13
CA LYS A 12 -25.38 10.18 13.79
C LYS A 12 -25.51 9.13 14.90
N PRO A 13 -26.70 8.48 15.05
CA PRO A 13 -26.81 7.27 15.85
C PRO A 13 -25.75 6.23 15.42
N ARG A 14 -25.18 5.49 16.38
CA ARG A 14 -24.06 4.59 16.14
C ARG A 14 -24.26 3.62 14.97
N GLY A 15 -25.43 2.98 14.87
CA GLY A 15 -25.74 2.07 13.77
C GLY A 15 -25.72 2.75 12.39
N ALA A 16 -26.24 3.98 12.29
CA ALA A 16 -26.19 4.76 11.05
C ALA A 16 -24.77 5.22 10.69
N ALA A 17 -23.92 5.52 11.68
CA ALA A 17 -22.53 5.84 11.47
C ALA A 17 -21.75 4.62 10.94
N VAL A 18 -21.95 3.44 11.53
CA VAL A 18 -21.31 2.19 11.05
C VAL A 18 -21.79 1.84 9.65
N LEU A 19 -23.10 1.91 9.36
CA LEU A 19 -23.64 1.64 8.02
C LEU A 19 -23.00 2.56 6.97
N GLN A 20 -22.88 3.85 7.27
CA GLN A 20 -22.24 4.79 6.36
C GLN A 20 -20.74 4.49 6.17
N SER A 21 -20.04 4.08 7.21
CA SER A 21 -18.64 3.68 7.14
C SER A 21 -18.47 2.40 6.32
N VAL A 22 -19.35 1.41 6.45
CA VAL A 22 -19.37 0.20 5.61
C VAL A 22 -19.60 0.56 4.14
N LEU A 23 -20.55 1.45 3.85
CA LEU A 23 -20.80 1.94 2.50
C LEU A 23 -19.57 2.62 1.90
N HIS A 24 -18.89 3.46 2.69
CA HIS A 24 -17.69 4.15 2.26
C HIS A 24 -16.54 3.17 2.00
N THR A 25 -16.36 2.18 2.86
CA THR A 25 -15.35 1.12 2.75
C THR A 25 -15.54 0.28 1.47
N LEU A 26 -16.76 -0.18 1.22
CA LEU A 26 -17.08 -0.93 0.00
C LEU A 26 -16.97 -0.06 -1.26
N ALA A 27 -17.38 1.21 -1.18
CA ALA A 27 -17.23 2.14 -2.31
C ALA A 27 -15.76 2.43 -2.64
N TYR A 28 -14.89 2.52 -1.62
CA TYR A 28 -13.44 2.65 -1.83
C TYR A 28 -12.86 1.39 -2.50
N ALA A 29 -13.20 0.21 -2.01
CA ALA A 29 -12.73 -1.05 -2.58
C ALA A 29 -13.26 -1.26 -4.02
N ASP A 30 -14.49 -0.81 -4.31
CA ASP A 30 -15.09 -0.88 -5.64
C ASP A 30 -14.35 -0.03 -6.70
N VAL A 31 -13.60 1.00 -6.29
CA VAL A 31 -12.72 1.76 -7.21
C VAL A 31 -11.69 0.83 -7.86
N PHE A 32 -11.27 -0.21 -7.14
CA PHE A 32 -10.26 -1.18 -7.57
C PHE A 32 -10.86 -2.50 -8.05
N ASP A 33 -12.20 -2.55 -8.27
CA ASP A 33 -12.94 -3.79 -8.55
C ASP A 33 -12.63 -4.91 -7.53
N TYR A 34 -12.61 -4.54 -6.24
CA TYR A 34 -12.20 -5.41 -5.15
C TYR A 34 -13.34 -5.62 -4.14
N PRO A 35 -14.13 -6.71 -4.29
CA PRO A 35 -15.14 -7.09 -3.32
C PRO A 35 -14.46 -7.53 -2.01
N LEU A 36 -15.07 -7.26 -0.86
CA LEU A 36 -14.49 -7.52 0.45
C LEU A 36 -15.20 -8.66 1.17
N THR A 37 -14.47 -9.42 1.97
CA THR A 37 -15.04 -10.30 3.01
C THR A 37 -15.48 -9.48 4.22
N VAL A 38 -16.28 -10.04 5.13
CA VAL A 38 -16.67 -9.36 6.38
C VAL A 38 -15.45 -8.93 7.18
N SER A 39 -14.45 -9.79 7.31
CA SER A 39 -13.21 -9.50 8.05
C SER A 39 -12.41 -8.36 7.41
N GLU A 40 -12.39 -8.26 6.09
CA GLU A 40 -11.76 -7.15 5.39
C GLU A 40 -12.55 -5.86 5.53
N VAL A 41 -13.90 -5.89 5.46
CA VAL A 41 -14.74 -4.71 5.73
C VAL A 41 -14.51 -4.23 7.16
N TYR A 42 -14.47 -5.12 8.15
CA TYR A 42 -14.17 -4.79 9.53
C TYR A 42 -12.79 -4.15 9.67
N ARG A 43 -11.76 -4.78 9.12
CA ARG A 43 -10.37 -4.29 9.21
C ARG A 43 -10.19 -2.92 8.58
N TYR A 44 -10.77 -2.70 7.42
CA TYR A 44 -10.63 -1.46 6.65
C TYR A 44 -11.81 -0.50 6.81
N LEU A 45 -12.59 -0.66 7.91
CA LEU A 45 -13.72 0.23 8.19
C LEU A 45 -13.23 1.68 8.28
N THR A 46 -13.81 2.55 7.46
CA THR A 46 -13.35 3.94 7.33
C THR A 46 -13.97 4.84 8.41
N SER A 47 -13.14 5.72 8.98
CA SER A 47 -13.54 6.88 9.81
C SER A 47 -14.29 6.58 11.12
N THR A 48 -14.71 5.35 11.39
CA THR A 48 -15.45 4.97 12.58
C THR A 48 -14.98 3.60 13.08
N THR A 49 -14.82 3.46 14.38
CA THR A 49 -14.63 2.13 14.98
C THR A 49 -15.95 1.36 14.96
N GLY A 50 -15.89 0.05 14.71
CA GLY A 50 -17.04 -0.83 14.79
C GLY A 50 -16.65 -2.20 15.31
N THR A 51 -17.61 -2.97 15.83
CA THR A 51 -17.39 -4.39 16.14
C THR A 51 -17.70 -5.25 14.90
N MET A 52 -17.27 -6.51 14.91
CA MET A 52 -17.57 -7.45 13.82
C MET A 52 -19.08 -7.65 13.67
N GLU A 53 -19.83 -7.68 14.78
CA GLU A 53 -21.28 -7.81 14.80
C GLU A 53 -21.97 -6.59 14.18
N GLU A 54 -21.53 -5.38 14.52
CA GLU A 54 -22.07 -4.14 13.95
C GLU A 54 -21.83 -4.07 12.44
N VAL A 55 -20.64 -4.46 11.98
CA VAL A 55 -20.29 -4.52 10.54
C VAL A 55 -21.15 -5.57 9.83
N THR A 56 -21.30 -6.77 10.40
CA THR A 56 -22.11 -7.84 9.83
C THR A 56 -23.58 -7.41 9.74
N HIS A 57 -24.10 -6.75 10.77
CA HIS A 57 -25.45 -6.22 10.76
C HIS A 57 -25.63 -5.14 9.69
N ALA A 58 -24.69 -4.21 9.55
CA ALA A 58 -24.75 -3.19 8.51
C ALA A 58 -24.72 -3.80 7.08
N LEU A 59 -23.93 -4.85 6.87
CA LEU A 59 -23.85 -5.57 5.59
C LEU A 59 -25.13 -6.33 5.21
N SER A 60 -26.07 -6.54 6.13
CA SER A 60 -27.37 -7.15 5.85
C SER A 60 -28.36 -6.22 5.14
N ASP A 61 -28.02 -4.96 4.91
CA ASP A 61 -28.83 -4.03 4.13
C ASP A 61 -28.74 -4.35 2.62
N GLU A 62 -29.66 -5.18 2.15
CA GLU A 62 -29.74 -5.61 0.75
C GLU A 62 -30.10 -4.47 -0.22
N THR A 63 -30.50 -3.32 0.27
CA THR A 63 -30.73 -2.14 -0.60
C THR A 63 -29.44 -1.49 -1.07
N LEU A 64 -28.38 -1.61 -0.28
CA LEU A 64 -27.06 -1.04 -0.52
C LEU A 64 -26.04 -2.07 -1.02
N PHE A 65 -26.10 -3.28 -0.48
CA PHE A 65 -25.06 -4.29 -0.64
C PHE A 65 -25.61 -5.58 -1.24
N SER A 66 -24.71 -6.32 -1.89
CA SER A 66 -24.99 -7.67 -2.37
C SER A 66 -23.93 -8.62 -1.86
N GLN A 67 -24.35 -9.82 -1.47
CA GLN A 67 -23.46 -10.89 -1.06
C GLN A 67 -23.34 -11.97 -2.15
N THR A 68 -22.11 -12.39 -2.46
CA THR A 68 -21.82 -13.50 -3.37
C THR A 68 -20.77 -14.39 -2.73
N GLY A 69 -21.19 -15.54 -2.17
CA GLY A 69 -20.35 -16.38 -1.34
C GLY A 69 -19.90 -15.66 -0.09
N GLU A 70 -18.60 -15.55 0.14
CA GLU A 70 -18.00 -14.82 1.27
C GLU A 70 -17.80 -13.31 1.01
N TYR A 71 -18.05 -12.85 -0.23
CA TYR A 71 -17.74 -11.48 -0.66
C TYR A 71 -18.95 -10.58 -0.65
N PHE A 72 -18.71 -9.33 -0.24
CA PHE A 72 -19.68 -8.23 -0.28
C PHE A 72 -19.25 -7.18 -1.31
N THR A 73 -20.24 -6.64 -2.01
CA THR A 73 -20.09 -5.60 -3.04
C THR A 73 -21.13 -4.51 -2.83
N LEU A 74 -20.96 -3.37 -3.46
CA LEU A 74 -22.08 -2.48 -3.71
C LEU A 74 -23.11 -3.20 -4.59
N ARG A 75 -24.40 -2.93 -4.38
CA ARG A 75 -25.48 -3.52 -5.16
C ARG A 75 -25.29 -3.24 -6.66
N GLY A 76 -25.44 -4.28 -7.50
CA GLY A 76 -25.24 -4.23 -8.94
C GLY A 76 -23.77 -4.34 -9.37
N ARG A 77 -22.85 -4.67 -8.42
CA ARG A 77 -21.43 -4.85 -8.69
C ARG A 77 -20.94 -6.29 -8.47
N GLU A 78 -21.84 -7.25 -8.36
CA GLU A 78 -21.57 -8.66 -8.06
C GLU A 78 -20.55 -9.29 -9.01
N GLY A 79 -20.53 -8.85 -10.27
CA GLY A 79 -19.60 -9.36 -11.29
C GLY A 79 -18.11 -9.18 -10.97
N ILE A 80 -17.74 -8.24 -10.06
CA ILE A 80 -16.34 -8.06 -9.67
C ILE A 80 -15.79 -9.21 -8.80
N VAL A 81 -16.65 -10.08 -8.28
CA VAL A 81 -16.24 -11.26 -7.52
C VAL A 81 -15.39 -12.21 -8.38
N GLU A 82 -15.78 -12.43 -9.63
CA GLU A 82 -14.99 -13.25 -10.54
C GLU A 82 -13.66 -12.58 -10.91
N THR A 83 -13.63 -11.25 -11.00
CA THR A 83 -12.39 -10.48 -11.17
C THR A 83 -11.44 -10.72 -10.00
N ARG A 84 -11.92 -10.66 -8.75
CA ARG A 84 -11.11 -10.92 -7.56
C ARG A 84 -10.55 -12.34 -7.56
N LYS A 85 -11.38 -13.35 -7.83
CA LYS A 85 -10.93 -14.75 -7.89
C LYS A 85 -9.82 -14.97 -8.92
N ARG A 86 -9.97 -14.39 -10.11
CA ARG A 86 -8.96 -14.44 -11.18
C ARG A 86 -7.66 -13.74 -10.73
N ARG A 87 -7.76 -12.54 -10.16
CA ARG A 87 -6.60 -11.76 -9.68
C ARG A 87 -5.87 -12.45 -8.53
N ALA A 88 -6.59 -13.10 -7.62
CA ALA A 88 -6.00 -13.88 -6.54
C ALA A 88 -5.15 -15.06 -7.07
N GLN A 89 -5.57 -15.74 -8.15
CA GLN A 89 -4.78 -16.77 -8.81
C GLN A 89 -3.49 -16.22 -9.44
N VAL A 90 -3.55 -15.02 -10.02
CA VAL A 90 -2.36 -14.34 -10.54
C VAL A 90 -1.43 -13.96 -9.40
N ALA A 91 -1.97 -13.38 -8.33
CA ALA A 91 -1.21 -13.00 -7.14
C ALA A 91 -0.47 -14.19 -6.52
N ALA A 92 -1.13 -15.35 -6.35
CA ALA A 92 -0.52 -16.56 -5.79
C ALA A 92 0.74 -17.01 -6.56
N ARG A 93 0.76 -16.83 -7.89
CA ARG A 93 1.96 -17.09 -8.72
C ARG A 93 3.05 -16.03 -8.53
N LEU A 94 2.65 -14.77 -8.38
CA LEU A 94 3.59 -13.65 -8.21
C LEU A 94 4.22 -13.61 -6.83
N TRP A 95 3.52 -14.06 -5.78
CA TRP A 95 4.03 -14.07 -4.40
C TRP A 95 5.37 -14.80 -4.28
N ARG A 96 5.53 -15.97 -4.94
CA ARG A 96 6.81 -16.70 -4.92
C ARG A 96 7.96 -15.89 -5.51
N LYS A 97 7.69 -15.13 -6.58
CA LYS A 97 8.68 -14.24 -7.21
C LYS A 97 8.95 -13.03 -6.32
N ALA A 98 7.89 -12.44 -5.76
CA ALA A 98 7.99 -11.31 -4.83
C ALA A 98 8.83 -11.65 -3.59
N MET A 99 8.62 -12.81 -2.99
CA MET A 99 9.43 -13.31 -1.88
C MET A 99 10.89 -13.52 -2.26
N ARG A 100 11.17 -14.14 -3.43
CA ARG A 100 12.53 -14.35 -3.92
C ARG A 100 13.28 -13.04 -4.10
N TYR A 101 12.70 -12.08 -4.82
CA TYR A 101 13.34 -10.80 -5.08
C TYR A 101 13.36 -9.89 -3.84
N GLY A 102 12.34 -9.95 -3.01
CA GLY A 102 12.33 -9.28 -1.72
C GLY A 102 13.49 -9.71 -0.82
N ARG A 103 13.82 -11.01 -0.79
CA ARG A 103 15.03 -11.56 -0.10
C ARG A 103 16.31 -10.95 -0.64
N ILE A 104 16.45 -10.89 -1.96
CA ILE A 104 17.64 -10.34 -2.60
C ILE A 104 17.78 -8.86 -2.25
N ILE A 105 16.70 -8.08 -2.34
CA ILE A 105 16.68 -6.66 -1.99
C ILE A 105 16.97 -6.46 -0.49
N ALA A 106 16.38 -7.26 0.40
CA ALA A 106 16.61 -7.19 1.83
C ALA A 106 18.06 -7.52 2.23
N SER A 107 18.79 -8.25 1.37
CA SER A 107 20.19 -8.58 1.59
C SER A 107 21.16 -7.54 1.04
N LEU A 108 20.66 -6.47 0.41
CA LEU A 108 21.49 -5.35 -0.04
C LEU A 108 22.10 -4.59 1.15
N PRO A 109 23.28 -4.00 1.00
CA PRO A 109 23.90 -3.18 2.04
C PRO A 109 22.97 -2.03 2.41
N PHE A 110 22.89 -1.72 3.70
CA PHE A 110 22.12 -0.62 4.28
C PHE A 110 20.60 -0.72 4.16
N VAL A 111 20.04 -1.76 3.55
CA VAL A 111 18.60 -2.02 3.60
C VAL A 111 18.24 -2.51 4.99
N LYS A 112 17.26 -1.85 5.61
CA LYS A 112 16.72 -2.17 6.93
C LYS A 112 15.43 -3.00 6.80
N MET A 113 14.47 -2.56 6.01
CA MET A 113 13.21 -3.26 5.79
C MET A 113 12.84 -3.28 4.32
N VAL A 114 12.21 -4.37 3.91
CA VAL A 114 11.51 -4.50 2.62
C VAL A 114 10.09 -4.93 2.90
N ALA A 115 9.14 -4.28 2.28
CA ALA A 115 7.73 -4.65 2.34
C ALA A 115 7.10 -4.65 0.95
N ILE A 116 6.10 -5.52 0.74
CA ILE A 116 5.22 -5.49 -0.42
C ILE A 116 4.12 -4.47 -0.16
N THR A 117 3.83 -3.66 -1.18
CA THR A 117 2.72 -2.68 -1.20
C THR A 117 1.88 -2.85 -2.46
N GLY A 118 0.88 -1.99 -2.63
CA GLY A 118 0.08 -1.93 -3.84
C GLY A 118 -0.78 -3.18 -4.09
N SER A 119 -1.06 -3.45 -5.35
CA SER A 119 -2.04 -4.46 -5.76
C SER A 119 -1.72 -5.88 -5.32
N LEU A 120 -0.44 -6.25 -5.25
CA LEU A 120 -0.03 -7.59 -4.82
C LEU A 120 -0.28 -7.81 -3.32
N ALA A 121 -0.07 -6.78 -2.48
CA ALA A 121 -0.34 -6.87 -1.04
C ALA A 121 -1.79 -7.26 -0.74
N MET A 122 -2.72 -6.84 -1.59
CA MET A 122 -4.15 -7.17 -1.51
C MET A 122 -4.57 -8.38 -2.35
N ASN A 123 -3.64 -9.13 -2.94
CA ASN A 123 -3.96 -10.19 -3.90
C ASN A 123 -4.85 -9.72 -5.07
N ASN A 124 -4.79 -8.43 -5.42
CA ASN A 124 -5.64 -7.78 -6.42
C ASN A 124 -4.83 -7.33 -7.65
N THR A 125 -3.99 -8.19 -8.18
CA THR A 125 -3.08 -7.88 -9.29
C THR A 125 -3.44 -8.62 -10.56
N ASP A 126 -3.32 -7.94 -11.70
CA ASP A 126 -3.47 -8.53 -13.03
C ASP A 126 -2.12 -9.03 -13.58
N GLU A 127 -2.15 -9.85 -14.64
CA GLU A 127 -0.93 -10.31 -15.31
C GLU A 127 -0.12 -9.14 -15.89
N GLY A 128 1.19 -9.21 -15.76
CA GLY A 128 2.10 -8.18 -16.27
C GLY A 128 2.22 -6.92 -15.39
N LYS A 129 1.51 -6.86 -14.26
CA LYS A 129 1.67 -5.78 -13.29
C LYS A 129 2.98 -5.91 -12.52
N ASP A 130 3.48 -4.77 -12.07
CA ASP A 130 4.70 -4.66 -11.29
C ASP A 130 4.50 -5.19 -9.87
N ILE A 131 5.56 -5.69 -9.27
CA ILE A 131 5.65 -5.98 -7.84
C ILE A 131 6.20 -4.74 -7.15
N ASP A 132 5.36 -4.08 -6.36
CA ASP A 132 5.71 -2.85 -5.67
C ASP A 132 6.38 -3.14 -4.33
N TYR A 133 7.53 -2.49 -4.10
CA TYR A 133 8.26 -2.58 -2.83
C TYR A 133 8.40 -1.22 -2.18
N MET A 134 8.08 -1.17 -0.89
CA MET A 134 8.57 -0.15 0.02
C MET A 134 9.88 -0.63 0.64
N ILE A 135 10.91 0.22 0.63
CA ILE A 135 12.25 -0.11 1.13
C ILE A 135 12.66 0.95 2.14
N VAL A 136 13.00 0.52 3.36
CA VAL A 136 13.61 1.38 4.38
C VAL A 136 15.10 1.14 4.38
N THR A 137 15.90 2.20 4.42
CA THR A 137 17.36 2.15 4.38
C THR A 137 17.99 2.86 5.57
N ALA A 138 19.27 2.61 5.80
CA ALA A 138 20.07 3.43 6.68
C ALA A 138 20.21 4.87 6.09
N PRO A 139 20.36 5.91 6.94
CA PRO A 139 20.62 7.26 6.49
C PRO A 139 21.87 7.35 5.60
N SER A 140 21.88 8.29 4.67
CA SER A 140 23.00 8.56 3.74
C SER A 140 23.34 7.41 2.78
N HIS A 141 22.42 6.46 2.57
CA HIS A 141 22.62 5.32 1.65
C HIS A 141 21.37 5.00 0.79
N LEU A 142 20.36 5.87 0.81
CA LEU A 142 19.10 5.66 0.09
C LEU A 142 19.32 5.51 -1.42
N TRP A 143 20.12 6.38 -2.01
CA TRP A 143 20.31 6.41 -3.47
C TRP A 143 21.18 5.26 -3.95
N THR A 144 22.15 4.82 -3.15
CA THR A 144 22.92 3.59 -3.39
C THR A 144 21.99 2.37 -3.36
N CYS A 145 21.17 2.22 -2.32
CA CYS A 145 20.18 1.13 -2.22
C CYS A 145 19.21 1.16 -3.41
N ARG A 146 18.75 2.36 -3.79
CA ARG A 146 17.88 2.53 -4.95
C ARG A 146 18.55 2.08 -6.25
N ALA A 147 19.80 2.47 -6.49
CA ALA A 147 20.54 2.07 -7.68
C ALA A 147 20.70 0.55 -7.77
N LEU A 148 21.05 -0.10 -6.64
CA LEU A 148 21.17 -1.55 -6.54
C LEU A 148 19.82 -2.26 -6.73
N SER A 149 18.75 -1.76 -6.13
CA SER A 149 17.39 -2.29 -6.31
C SER A 149 16.92 -2.20 -7.75
N LEU A 150 17.23 -1.10 -8.45
CA LEU A 150 16.93 -0.95 -9.88
C LEU A 150 17.76 -1.86 -10.77
N LEU A 151 19.01 -2.19 -10.37
CA LEU A 151 19.81 -3.20 -11.07
C LEU A 151 19.15 -4.58 -10.94
N ILE A 152 18.70 -4.95 -9.73
CA ILE A 152 17.95 -6.19 -9.49
C ILE A 152 16.67 -6.19 -10.34
N ALA A 153 15.93 -5.09 -10.38
CA ALA A 153 14.71 -4.96 -11.19
C ALA A 153 15.00 -5.19 -12.70
N ARG A 154 16.12 -4.70 -13.21
CA ARG A 154 16.53 -4.96 -14.60
C ARG A 154 16.84 -6.44 -14.85
N ILE A 155 17.53 -7.09 -13.91
CA ILE A 155 17.81 -8.53 -14.00
C ILE A 155 16.48 -9.32 -13.92
N ALA A 156 15.59 -9.01 -13.00
CA ALA A 156 14.29 -9.64 -12.88
C ALA A 156 13.45 -9.52 -14.17
N LYS A 157 13.56 -8.38 -14.86
CA LYS A 157 12.86 -8.15 -16.13
C LYS A 157 13.30 -9.13 -17.23
N LEU A 158 14.56 -9.59 -17.21
CA LEU A 158 15.05 -10.62 -18.13
C LEU A 158 14.36 -11.98 -17.86
N GLU A 159 13.90 -12.21 -16.63
CA GLU A 159 13.11 -13.38 -16.24
C GLU A 159 11.58 -13.14 -16.38
N GLY A 160 11.17 -12.06 -17.03
CA GLY A 160 9.76 -11.70 -17.22
C GLY A 160 9.08 -11.25 -15.93
N VAL A 161 9.83 -10.70 -14.95
CA VAL A 161 9.31 -10.17 -13.69
C VAL A 161 9.54 -8.68 -13.63
N SER A 162 8.48 -7.90 -13.51
CA SER A 162 8.58 -6.46 -13.33
C SER A 162 8.58 -6.12 -11.84
N LEU A 163 9.65 -5.46 -11.38
CA LEU A 163 9.79 -5.00 -10.00
C LEU A 163 9.78 -3.48 -9.98
N CYS A 164 9.02 -2.90 -9.08
CA CYS A 164 8.96 -1.47 -8.84
C CYS A 164 9.40 -1.14 -7.41
N PRO A 165 10.66 -0.73 -7.18
CA PRO A 165 11.07 -0.09 -5.93
C PRO A 165 10.39 1.29 -5.85
N ASN A 166 9.13 1.27 -5.41
CA ASN A 166 8.18 2.36 -5.54
C ASN A 166 8.45 3.48 -4.54
N TYR A 167 8.73 3.10 -3.30
CA TYR A 167 8.90 4.03 -2.21
C TYR A 167 10.12 3.67 -1.37
N LEU A 168 11.12 4.55 -1.36
CA LEU A 168 12.30 4.39 -0.52
C LEU A 168 12.37 5.53 0.49
N VAL A 169 12.64 5.17 1.75
CA VAL A 169 12.87 6.13 2.85
C VAL A 169 14.07 5.68 3.67
N THR A 170 14.72 6.63 4.34
CA THR A 170 15.68 6.28 5.40
C THR A 170 14.95 6.16 6.74
N THR A 171 15.63 5.56 7.73
CA THR A 171 15.13 5.53 9.12
C THR A 171 14.95 6.91 9.75
N ASN A 172 15.44 7.98 9.12
CA ASN A 172 15.22 9.37 9.56
C ASN A 172 13.90 9.98 9.05
N ALA A 173 13.21 9.31 8.12
CA ALA A 173 12.04 9.88 7.44
C ALA A 173 10.91 8.83 7.30
N LEU A 174 10.61 8.13 8.40
CA LEU A 174 9.58 7.09 8.43
C LEU A 174 8.16 7.67 8.47
N GLU A 175 7.99 8.89 8.97
CA GLU A 175 6.72 9.61 8.92
C GLU A 175 6.43 10.08 7.49
N LEU A 176 5.31 9.62 6.93
CA LEU A 176 4.87 9.99 5.59
C LEU A 176 4.19 11.36 5.60
N LYS A 177 4.66 12.29 4.77
CA LYS A 177 4.13 13.65 4.71
C LYS A 177 2.71 13.74 4.14
N GLU A 178 2.37 12.84 3.23
CA GLU A 178 1.05 12.78 2.65
C GLU A 178 0.14 11.93 3.53
N GLN A 179 -0.81 12.59 4.19
CA GLN A 179 -1.80 11.98 5.05
C GLN A 179 -3.15 11.98 4.32
N SER A 180 -3.47 10.90 3.66
CA SER A 180 -4.72 10.73 2.91
C SER A 180 -5.29 9.31 3.13
N LEU A 181 -6.58 9.12 2.84
CA LEU A 181 -7.21 7.80 2.89
C LEU A 181 -6.48 6.79 2.01
N TYR A 182 -5.99 7.22 0.84
CA TYR A 182 -5.24 6.35 -0.07
C TYR A 182 -3.92 5.88 0.58
N VAL A 183 -3.13 6.80 1.14
CA VAL A 183 -1.87 6.44 1.81
C VAL A 183 -2.12 5.66 3.10
N ALA A 184 -3.23 5.92 3.82
CA ALA A 184 -3.63 5.13 4.97
C ALA A 184 -3.87 3.66 4.58
N HIS A 185 -4.57 3.40 3.46
CA HIS A 185 -4.73 2.05 2.92
C HIS A 185 -3.41 1.43 2.51
N GLU A 186 -2.53 2.14 1.78
CA GLU A 186 -1.21 1.63 1.38
C GLU A 186 -0.40 1.14 2.59
N LEU A 187 -0.37 1.92 3.69
CA LEU A 187 0.35 1.55 4.90
C LEU A 187 -0.36 0.45 5.72
N ALA A 188 -1.70 0.45 5.78
CA ALA A 188 -2.48 -0.56 6.49
C ALA A 188 -2.45 -1.92 5.80
N GLN A 189 -2.24 -1.95 4.49
CA GLN A 189 -2.17 -3.14 3.64
C GLN A 189 -0.75 -3.64 3.43
N MET A 190 0.26 -2.85 3.79
CA MET A 190 1.67 -3.18 3.60
C MET A 190 2.06 -4.48 4.30
N ILE A 191 2.73 -5.38 3.57
CA ILE A 191 3.18 -6.68 4.08
C ILE A 191 4.71 -6.67 4.21
N PRO A 192 5.24 -6.65 5.43
CA PRO A 192 6.68 -6.69 5.65
C PRO A 192 7.25 -8.07 5.29
N LEU A 193 8.37 -8.07 4.58
CA LEU A 193 9.13 -9.27 4.25
C LEU A 193 10.33 -9.47 5.17
N SER A 194 10.85 -8.38 5.76
CA SER A 194 12.01 -8.40 6.65
C SER A 194 11.86 -7.34 7.73
N ASP A 195 12.56 -7.53 8.85
CA ASP A 195 12.69 -6.58 9.97
C ASP A 195 11.35 -6.00 10.48
N MET A 196 10.71 -6.78 11.32
CA MET A 196 9.45 -6.41 11.98
C MET A 196 9.60 -5.21 12.94
N GLU A 197 10.78 -4.97 13.48
CA GLU A 197 11.03 -3.81 14.35
C GLU A 197 10.90 -2.50 13.55
N THR A 198 11.56 -2.43 12.40
CA THR A 198 11.43 -1.27 11.49
C THR A 198 10.00 -1.13 10.97
N TYR A 199 9.28 -2.23 10.66
CA TYR A 199 7.87 -2.17 10.29
C TYR A 199 7.01 -1.55 11.40
N ASN A 200 7.19 -1.99 12.63
CA ASN A 200 6.43 -1.46 13.76
C ASN A 200 6.75 0.03 13.99
N GLU A 201 8.00 0.45 13.78
CA GLU A 201 8.37 1.86 13.90
C GLU A 201 7.74 2.71 12.77
N VAL A 202 7.68 2.20 11.53
CA VAL A 202 6.94 2.87 10.44
C VAL A 202 5.47 3.04 10.83
N ARG A 203 4.82 1.99 11.36
CA ARG A 203 3.41 2.06 11.77
C ARG A 203 3.20 3.06 12.90
N LYS A 204 4.09 3.07 13.88
CA LYS A 204 4.04 3.97 15.03
C LYS A 204 4.22 5.44 14.65
N GLN A 205 5.16 5.75 13.74
CA GLN A 205 5.36 7.13 13.26
C GLN A 205 4.26 7.61 12.31
N ASN A 206 3.36 6.71 11.89
CA ASN A 206 2.21 7.00 11.05
C ASN A 206 0.89 6.62 11.72
N ASP A 207 0.75 6.91 13.03
CA ASP A 207 -0.45 6.63 13.82
C ASP A 207 -1.69 7.42 13.34
N TRP A 208 -1.49 8.49 12.57
CA TRP A 208 -2.55 9.22 11.88
C TRP A 208 -3.44 8.32 10.99
N ILE A 209 -2.96 7.11 10.60
CA ILE A 209 -3.74 6.10 9.87
C ILE A 209 -5.02 5.75 10.62
N ASP A 210 -4.97 5.72 11.95
CA ASP A 210 -6.11 5.36 12.81
C ASP A 210 -7.27 6.37 12.71
N GLN A 211 -7.01 7.59 12.23
CA GLN A 211 -8.06 8.56 11.93
C GLN A 211 -8.88 8.15 10.69
N TYR A 212 -8.28 7.43 9.76
CA TYR A 212 -8.94 6.94 8.54
C TYR A 212 -9.43 5.51 8.69
N LEU A 213 -8.64 4.63 9.31
CA LEU A 213 -8.85 3.18 9.40
C LEU A 213 -8.64 2.69 10.83
N PRO A 214 -9.53 3.07 11.76
CA PRO A 214 -9.32 2.84 13.19
C PRO A 214 -9.31 1.35 13.58
N ASN A 215 -9.87 0.46 12.76
CA ASN A 215 -9.83 -0.99 12.98
C ASN A 215 -8.61 -1.68 12.36
N ALA A 216 -7.77 -0.97 11.58
CA ALA A 216 -6.63 -1.53 10.86
C ALA A 216 -5.37 -1.65 11.71
N SER A 217 -5.49 -2.05 12.96
CA SER A 217 -4.37 -2.28 13.85
C SER A 217 -3.57 -3.53 13.46
N GLY A 218 -2.26 -3.49 13.71
CA GLY A 218 -1.36 -4.61 13.45
C GLY A 218 -1.15 -4.92 11.97
N MET A 219 -0.42 -6.00 11.73
CA MET A 219 -0.10 -6.49 10.38
C MET A 219 -1.32 -7.15 9.72
N PRO A 220 -1.51 -7.00 8.41
CA PRO A 220 -2.52 -7.80 7.68
C PRO A 220 -2.19 -9.29 7.76
N GLU A 221 -3.21 -10.13 7.53
CA GLU A 221 -3.00 -11.57 7.41
C GLU A 221 -2.04 -11.86 6.26
N LEU A 222 -1.00 -12.64 6.57
CA LEU A 222 -0.03 -13.04 5.56
C LEU A 222 -0.64 -14.14 4.68
N PRO A 223 -0.38 -14.12 3.36
CA PRO A 223 -0.64 -15.30 2.55
C PRO A 223 0.10 -16.52 3.12
N GLU A 224 -0.51 -17.69 3.11
CA GLU A 224 0.04 -18.94 3.67
C GLU A 224 1.46 -19.30 3.18
N SER A 225 1.87 -18.74 2.04
CA SER A 225 3.19 -18.95 1.44
C SER A 225 4.27 -17.97 1.94
N THR A 226 3.94 -17.09 2.89
CA THR A 226 4.84 -16.01 3.31
C THR A 226 5.64 -16.42 4.54
N GLU A 227 6.82 -16.98 4.35
CA GLU A 227 7.82 -17.13 5.42
C GLU A 227 8.63 -15.83 5.56
N THR A 228 8.87 -15.39 6.80
CA THR A 228 9.79 -14.27 7.07
C THR A 228 11.16 -14.54 6.46
N VAL A 229 11.64 -13.57 5.72
CA VAL A 229 12.88 -13.69 4.96
C VAL A 229 14.09 -13.69 5.90
N LYS A 230 14.82 -14.78 5.90
CA LYS A 230 16.17 -14.80 6.51
C LYS A 230 17.14 -14.04 5.60
N THR A 231 17.66 -12.91 6.07
CA THR A 231 18.67 -12.10 5.37
C THR A 231 20.05 -12.76 5.42
N TYR A 232 20.82 -12.63 4.35
CA TYR A 232 22.23 -13.10 4.30
C TYR A 232 23.15 -12.08 5.01
N PHE A 233 23.10 -12.06 6.32
CA PHE A 233 23.75 -11.06 7.18
C PHE A 233 25.25 -10.89 6.95
N THR A 234 25.97 -11.97 6.59
CA THR A 234 27.41 -11.94 6.39
C THR A 234 27.82 -11.20 5.11
N ILE A 235 27.08 -11.43 4.01
CA ILE A 235 27.32 -10.76 2.71
C ILE A 235 26.95 -9.28 2.81
N GLN A 236 25.86 -8.98 3.49
CA GLN A 236 25.41 -7.61 3.71
C GLN A 236 26.47 -6.78 4.42
N LYS A 237 27.02 -7.27 5.56
CA LYS A 237 28.08 -6.57 6.30
C LYS A 237 29.36 -6.37 5.50
N ALA A 238 29.77 -7.34 4.70
CA ALA A 238 30.94 -7.21 3.83
C ALA A 238 30.76 -6.10 2.78
N LEU A 239 29.57 -6.02 2.17
CA LEU A 239 29.24 -4.97 1.22
C LEU A 239 29.09 -3.60 1.92
N GLU A 240 28.53 -3.54 3.12
CA GLU A 240 28.45 -2.31 3.92
C GLU A 240 29.83 -1.71 4.18
N SER A 241 30.81 -2.54 4.56
CA SER A 241 32.17 -2.06 4.79
C SER A 241 32.81 -1.46 3.52
N LEU A 242 32.48 -1.97 2.34
CA LEU A 242 32.94 -1.42 1.05
C LEU A 242 32.34 -0.05 0.75
N PHE A 243 31.05 0.14 1.05
CA PHE A 243 30.35 1.40 0.76
C PHE A 243 30.43 2.43 1.91
N CYS A 244 30.90 2.07 3.10
CA CYS A 244 31.23 3.00 4.19
C CYS A 244 32.52 3.79 3.96
N THR A 245 33.05 3.78 2.73
CA THR A 245 34.26 4.51 2.33
C THR A 245 33.92 5.88 1.73
N PRO A 246 34.91 6.81 1.62
CA PRO A 246 34.70 8.07 0.90
C PRO A 246 34.18 7.87 -0.54
N PHE A 247 34.55 6.77 -1.17
CA PHE A 247 34.05 6.39 -2.50
C PHE A 247 32.54 6.06 -2.45
N GLY A 248 32.06 5.31 -1.45
CA GLY A 248 30.64 5.02 -1.28
C GLY A 248 29.82 6.29 -1.06
N HIS A 249 30.29 7.22 -0.23
CA HIS A 249 29.64 8.52 -0.05
C HIS A 249 29.63 9.37 -1.32
N TRP A 250 30.69 9.27 -2.14
CA TRP A 250 30.69 9.95 -3.44
C TRP A 250 29.66 9.35 -4.40
N VAL A 251 29.53 8.01 -4.46
CA VAL A 251 28.52 7.31 -5.27
C VAL A 251 27.10 7.74 -4.84
N GLU A 252 26.82 7.77 -3.54
CA GLU A 252 25.52 8.20 -2.99
C GLU A 252 25.16 9.61 -3.46
N LYS A 253 26.04 10.58 -3.24
CA LYS A 253 25.84 11.98 -3.66
C LYS A 253 25.71 12.14 -5.16
N TRP A 254 26.53 11.40 -5.92
CA TRP A 254 26.50 11.45 -7.38
C TRP A 254 25.17 10.92 -7.92
N GLU A 255 24.70 9.76 -7.44
CA GLU A 255 23.44 9.17 -7.88
C GLU A 255 22.25 10.05 -7.44
N MET A 256 22.26 10.57 -6.21
CA MET A 256 21.27 11.52 -5.73
C MET A 256 21.15 12.73 -6.66
N ASN A 257 22.25 13.44 -6.88
CA ASN A 257 22.25 14.66 -7.68
C ASN A 257 21.85 14.38 -9.14
N ARG A 258 22.33 13.28 -9.71
CA ARG A 258 22.00 12.86 -11.08
C ARG A 258 20.50 12.60 -11.22
N LYS A 259 19.90 11.94 -10.25
CA LYS A 259 18.48 11.58 -10.28
C LYS A 259 17.57 12.75 -9.97
N ILE A 260 17.89 13.54 -8.94
CA ILE A 260 17.10 14.75 -8.60
C ILE A 260 17.12 15.72 -9.79
N ALA A 261 18.27 15.96 -10.42
CA ALA A 261 18.36 16.84 -11.59
C ALA A 261 17.55 16.31 -12.80
N ARG A 262 17.49 14.99 -12.99
CA ARG A 262 16.66 14.39 -14.04
C ARG A 262 15.18 14.55 -13.73
N LEU A 263 14.79 14.19 -12.51
CA LEU A 263 13.40 14.22 -12.07
C LEU A 263 12.85 15.65 -11.99
N ALA A 264 13.68 16.63 -11.59
CA ALA A 264 13.30 18.04 -11.63
C ALA A 264 12.98 18.53 -13.04
N ARG A 265 13.59 17.96 -14.07
CA ARG A 265 13.25 18.26 -15.47
C ARG A 265 11.95 17.58 -15.94
N GLU A 266 11.68 16.38 -15.43
CA GLU A 266 10.48 15.60 -15.74
C GLU A 266 9.27 16.08 -14.94
N GLN A 267 9.49 16.70 -13.76
CA GLN A 267 8.48 17.12 -12.77
C GLN A 267 7.73 18.41 -13.11
N SER A 268 7.99 19.08 -14.21
CA SER A 268 7.22 20.29 -14.54
C SER A 268 5.70 20.06 -14.62
N GLN A 269 5.21 18.84 -14.34
CA GLN A 269 3.82 18.46 -14.50
C GLN A 269 3.16 17.63 -13.37
N SER A 270 3.83 17.22 -12.27
CA SER A 270 3.13 16.47 -11.20
C SER A 270 3.64 16.75 -9.78
N PHE A 271 2.69 16.95 -8.84
CA PHE A 271 2.95 17.32 -7.43
C PHE A 271 3.19 16.13 -6.47
N GLU A 272 3.01 14.88 -6.89
CA GLU A 272 3.05 13.70 -6.01
C GLU A 272 4.44 13.07 -5.83
N SER A 273 5.42 13.47 -6.62
CA SER A 273 6.79 12.94 -6.51
C SER A 273 7.63 13.79 -5.56
N TYR A 274 8.21 13.17 -4.54
CA TYR A 274 9.09 13.85 -3.59
C TYR A 274 10.46 13.16 -3.53
N PHE A 275 11.52 13.94 -3.69
CA PHE A 275 12.90 13.45 -3.72
C PHE A 275 13.78 14.29 -2.81
N SER A 276 14.46 13.64 -1.87
CA SER A 276 15.42 14.26 -0.96
C SER A 276 16.56 13.29 -0.65
N ALA A 277 17.44 13.63 0.30
CA ALA A 277 18.45 12.70 0.79
C ALA A 277 17.81 11.48 1.51
N ASP A 278 16.62 11.66 2.09
CA ASP A 278 15.97 10.66 2.95
C ASP A 278 14.68 10.08 2.37
N VAL A 279 14.18 10.59 1.23
CA VAL A 279 12.93 10.12 0.61
C VAL A 279 13.08 10.08 -0.90
N CYS A 280 12.65 8.97 -1.49
CA CYS A 280 12.45 8.81 -2.92
C CYS A 280 11.09 8.17 -3.18
N LYS A 281 10.08 9.00 -3.47
CA LYS A 281 8.73 8.58 -3.89
C LYS A 281 8.61 8.72 -5.40
N GLY A 282 8.49 7.60 -6.12
CA GLY A 282 8.63 7.51 -7.58
C GLY A 282 7.35 7.60 -8.41
N HIS A 283 6.17 7.73 -7.80
CA HIS A 283 4.92 7.84 -8.57
C HIS A 283 4.75 9.23 -9.17
N ILE A 284 4.62 9.26 -10.49
CA ILE A 284 4.39 10.46 -11.30
C ILE A 284 2.89 10.70 -11.54
N GLU A 285 2.05 9.68 -11.30
CA GLU A 285 0.61 9.76 -11.54
C GLU A 285 -0.14 10.19 -10.27
N LYS A 286 -1.17 11.01 -10.45
CA LYS A 286 -2.09 11.49 -9.40
C LYS A 286 -3.03 10.36 -8.92
N HIS A 287 -2.46 9.24 -8.46
CA HIS A 287 -3.26 8.09 -8.04
C HIS A 287 -4.21 8.44 -6.91
N GLY A 288 -3.74 9.15 -5.88
CA GLY A 288 -4.57 9.56 -4.76
C GLY A 288 -5.75 10.45 -5.16
N GLU A 289 -5.52 11.48 -5.99
CA GLU A 289 -6.59 12.36 -6.48
C GLU A 289 -7.61 11.61 -7.36
N ASN A 290 -7.13 10.70 -8.22
CA ASN A 290 -7.97 9.88 -9.08
C ASN A 290 -8.86 8.93 -8.25
N VAL A 291 -8.31 8.32 -7.19
CA VAL A 291 -9.05 7.44 -6.28
C VAL A 291 -10.14 8.22 -5.54
N VAL A 292 -9.83 9.40 -5.00
CA VAL A 292 -10.80 10.26 -4.31
C VAL A 292 -11.95 10.66 -5.25
N THR A 293 -11.62 11.03 -6.48
CA THR A 293 -12.62 11.38 -7.49
C THR A 293 -13.51 10.19 -7.85
N ALA A 294 -12.90 9.03 -8.08
CA ALA A 294 -13.63 7.80 -8.38
C ALA A 294 -14.52 7.36 -7.20
N LEU A 295 -14.03 7.45 -5.97
CA LEU A 295 -14.80 7.17 -4.75
C LEU A 295 -16.05 8.05 -4.66
N ALA A 296 -15.90 9.37 -4.89
CA ALA A 296 -17.05 10.28 -4.87
C ALA A 296 -18.13 9.90 -5.90
N VAL A 297 -17.73 9.41 -7.06
CA VAL A 297 -18.66 8.91 -8.09
C VAL A 297 -19.36 7.63 -7.61
N ARG A 298 -18.64 6.69 -6.97
CA ARG A 298 -19.21 5.44 -6.42
C ARG A 298 -20.25 5.73 -5.35
N LEU A 299 -19.92 6.60 -4.41
CA LEU A 299 -20.85 6.99 -3.32
C LEU A 299 -22.12 7.64 -3.87
N ARG A 300 -22.01 8.57 -4.82
CA ARG A 300 -23.19 9.21 -5.45
C ARG A 300 -24.10 8.21 -6.18
N ARG A 301 -23.53 7.16 -6.77
CA ARG A 301 -24.31 6.10 -7.44
C ARG A 301 -25.04 5.24 -6.41
N ALA A 302 -24.36 4.83 -5.36
CA ALA A 302 -24.95 4.00 -4.31
C ALA A 302 -26.12 4.70 -3.61
N THR A 303 -26.02 6.01 -3.33
CA THR A 303 -27.10 6.79 -2.70
C THR A 303 -28.29 7.05 -3.63
N LYS A 304 -28.09 7.18 -4.94
CA LYS A 304 -29.18 7.35 -5.91
C LYS A 304 -30.03 6.08 -6.08
N VAL A 305 -29.46 4.92 -5.90
CA VAL A 305 -30.19 3.64 -5.95
C VAL A 305 -31.22 3.56 -4.80
N THR A 306 -30.91 4.13 -3.64
CA THR A 306 -31.84 4.18 -2.48
C THR A 306 -32.98 5.19 -2.63
N GLU A 307 -32.85 6.21 -3.48
CA GLU A 307 -33.93 7.20 -3.72
C GLU A 307 -34.96 6.72 -4.76
N THR A 308 -34.66 5.63 -5.47
CA THR A 308 -35.49 5.14 -6.59
C THR A 308 -36.25 3.84 -6.23
N VAL A 309 -36.10 3.31 -5.01
CA VAL A 309 -36.81 2.17 -4.44
C VAL A 309 -37.75 2.66 -3.35
#